data_0453b443d7937e445df83bf9bab598bf
#
_entry.id   0453b443d7937e445df83bf9bab598bf
#
_cell.length_a   1.000
_cell.length_b   1.000
_cell.length_c   1.000
_cell.angle_alpha   90.00
_cell.angle_beta   90.00
_cell.angle_gamma   90.00
#
_symmetry.space_group_name_H-M   'P 1'
#
loop_
_entity.id
_entity.type
_entity.pdbx_description
1 polymer ?
#
loop_
_entity_poly.entity_id
_entity_poly.type
_entity_poly.pdbx_seq_one_letter_code
_entity_poly.pdbx_strand_id
1 'polypeptide(L)'
;DYGLYSDAWNEVQAASEVKDYPKEDVDAAKKSYQELNEEYVKEAGMEMSDFLESQGMTEEDYESECQQYAESKVEQNLIVQGIMDAEGLSINDEETQKLKDDLIEEYGFASIDEMIETYGEQEVNESLALLRVERFIVENATVTEVAGDSEDAVDEGDDLEEYDESMDIDTGDDTEDNVDIEDAATEDATDEVAEE
;
A
#
# COMPACT_ATOMS: atom_id res chain seq x y z
N ASP A 1 -20.01 -3.67 4.41
CA ASP A 1 -19.71 -5.04 3.95
C ASP A 1 -18.69 -4.94 2.80
N TYR A 2 -17.39 -4.79 3.14
CA TYR A 2 -16.30 -4.54 2.18
C TYR A 2 -16.23 -5.62 1.09
N GLY A 3 -16.56 -6.87 1.41
CA GLY A 3 -16.57 -7.96 0.44
C GLY A 3 -17.53 -7.72 -0.73
N LEU A 4 -18.71 -7.18 -0.45
CA LEU A 4 -19.71 -6.91 -1.48
C LEU A 4 -19.25 -5.84 -2.48
N TYR A 5 -18.55 -4.79 -2.00
CA TYR A 5 -18.03 -3.73 -2.87
C TYR A 5 -16.91 -4.26 -3.77
N SER A 6 -15.98 -5.01 -3.19
CA SER A 6 -14.88 -5.64 -3.92
C SER A 6 -15.39 -6.65 -4.96
N ASP A 7 -16.35 -7.52 -4.59
CA ASP A 7 -16.92 -8.50 -5.50
C ASP A 7 -17.64 -7.82 -6.67
N ALA A 8 -18.46 -6.80 -6.37
CA ALA A 8 -19.18 -6.05 -7.39
C ALA A 8 -18.24 -5.29 -8.34
N TRP A 9 -17.16 -4.71 -7.82
CA TRP A 9 -16.12 -4.08 -8.61
C TRP A 9 -15.41 -5.09 -9.53
N ASN A 10 -14.99 -6.22 -8.99
CA ASN A 10 -14.31 -7.27 -9.74
C ASN A 10 -15.16 -7.78 -10.92
N GLU A 11 -16.45 -7.94 -10.73
CA GLU A 11 -17.37 -8.33 -11.80
C GLU A 11 -17.45 -7.25 -12.91
N VAL A 12 -17.51 -5.99 -12.52
CA VAL A 12 -17.53 -4.87 -13.48
C VAL A 12 -16.20 -4.78 -14.23
N GLN A 13 -15.08 -4.89 -13.52
CA GLN A 13 -13.76 -4.89 -14.12
C GLN A 13 -13.59 -6.04 -15.11
N ALA A 14 -13.98 -7.25 -14.74
CA ALA A 14 -13.91 -8.43 -15.60
C ALA A 14 -14.82 -8.35 -16.84
N ALA A 15 -15.92 -7.60 -16.76
CA ALA A 15 -16.85 -7.36 -17.88
C ALA A 15 -16.44 -6.16 -18.76
N SER A 16 -15.46 -5.38 -18.33
CA SER A 16 -15.00 -4.19 -19.02
C SER A 16 -13.89 -4.51 -20.02
N GLU A 17 -13.77 -3.72 -21.06
CA GLU A 17 -12.70 -3.83 -22.05
C GLU A 17 -12.08 -2.44 -22.29
N VAL A 18 -10.83 -2.26 -21.84
CA VAL A 18 -10.04 -1.08 -22.18
C VAL A 18 -9.35 -1.31 -23.52
N LYS A 19 -9.63 -0.45 -24.49
CA LYS A 19 -9.17 -0.63 -25.87
C LYS A 19 -7.82 0.02 -26.17
N ASP A 20 -7.47 1.01 -25.39
CA ASP A 20 -6.23 1.77 -25.57
C ASP A 20 -5.73 2.26 -24.19
N TYR A 21 -4.45 2.09 -23.98
CA TYR A 21 -3.77 2.53 -22.76
C TYR A 21 -2.90 3.73 -23.11
N PRO A 22 -3.25 4.94 -22.65
CA PRO A 22 -2.42 6.10 -22.89
C PRO A 22 -1.00 5.87 -22.36
N LYS A 23 -0.02 5.91 -23.25
CA LYS A 23 1.36 5.61 -22.90
C LYS A 23 1.89 6.53 -21.78
N GLU A 24 1.48 7.79 -21.79
CA GLU A 24 1.91 8.77 -20.80
C GLU A 24 1.42 8.40 -19.38
N ASP A 25 0.21 7.88 -19.28
CA ASP A 25 -0.40 7.46 -18.01
C ASP A 25 0.28 6.18 -17.49
N VAL A 26 0.54 5.22 -18.39
CA VAL A 26 1.27 3.99 -18.03
C VAL A 26 2.70 4.30 -17.58
N ASP A 27 3.41 5.15 -18.32
CA ASP A 27 4.78 5.56 -17.96
C ASP A 27 4.79 6.30 -16.61
N ALA A 28 3.79 7.15 -16.34
CA ALA A 28 3.66 7.87 -15.07
C ALA A 28 3.36 6.92 -13.90
N ALA A 29 2.40 6.02 -14.05
CA ALA A 29 2.03 5.04 -13.03
C ALA A 29 3.20 4.11 -12.71
N LYS A 30 3.93 3.64 -13.73
CA LYS A 30 5.13 2.83 -13.58
C LYS A 30 6.21 3.54 -12.77
N LYS A 31 6.48 4.79 -13.15
CA LYS A 31 7.48 5.60 -12.46
C LYS A 31 7.11 5.82 -10.99
N SER A 32 5.85 6.14 -10.70
CA SER A 32 5.39 6.32 -9.31
C SER A 32 5.56 5.05 -8.49
N TYR A 33 5.26 3.89 -9.06
CA TYR A 33 5.44 2.61 -8.39
C TYR A 33 6.93 2.29 -8.12
N GLN A 34 7.80 2.58 -9.08
CA GLN A 34 9.25 2.42 -8.91
C GLN A 34 9.79 3.35 -7.82
N GLU A 35 9.38 4.63 -7.82
CA GLU A 35 9.78 5.61 -6.80
C GLU A 35 9.33 5.19 -5.40
N LEU A 36 8.11 4.66 -5.26
CA LEU A 36 7.59 4.15 -3.98
C LEU A 36 8.41 2.96 -3.47
N ASN A 37 8.74 2.01 -4.35
CA ASN A 37 9.57 0.86 -3.99
C ASN A 37 11.00 1.28 -3.62
N GLU A 38 11.59 2.23 -4.35
CA GLU A 38 12.91 2.76 -4.04
C GLU A 38 12.93 3.45 -2.66
N GLU A 39 11.89 4.22 -2.33
CA GLU A 39 11.75 4.85 -1.02
C GLU A 39 11.63 3.82 0.09
N TYR A 40 10.76 2.82 -0.09
CA TYR A 40 10.59 1.72 0.86
C TYR A 40 11.90 0.97 1.13
N VAL A 41 12.63 0.58 0.08
CA VAL A 41 13.90 -0.14 0.19
C VAL A 41 14.96 0.70 0.89
N LYS A 42 15.00 2.01 0.58
CA LYS A 42 15.91 2.96 1.23
C LYS A 42 15.57 3.15 2.72
N GLU A 43 14.30 3.25 3.07
CA GLU A 43 13.87 3.35 4.48
C GLU A 43 14.22 2.07 5.26
N ALA A 44 14.15 0.91 4.62
CA ALA A 44 14.61 -0.36 5.17
C ALA A 44 16.14 -0.46 5.29
N GLY A 45 16.89 0.54 4.80
CA GLY A 45 18.36 0.57 4.83
C GLY A 45 19.00 -0.45 3.90
N MET A 46 18.31 -0.85 2.83
CA MET A 46 18.77 -1.81 1.83
C MET A 46 19.10 -1.14 0.51
N GLU A 47 19.88 -1.83 -0.31
CA GLU A 47 20.02 -1.51 -1.73
C GLU A 47 18.95 -2.26 -2.54
N MET A 48 18.49 -1.70 -3.65
CA MET A 48 17.47 -2.35 -4.50
C MET A 48 17.91 -3.74 -4.97
N SER A 49 19.18 -3.92 -5.30
CA SER A 49 19.74 -5.23 -5.70
C SER A 49 19.59 -6.29 -4.61
N ASP A 50 19.85 -5.92 -3.36
CA ASP A 50 19.74 -6.83 -2.20
C ASP A 50 18.27 -7.17 -1.92
N PHE A 51 17.40 -6.18 -2.08
CA PHE A 51 15.96 -6.38 -1.98
C PHE A 51 15.46 -7.37 -3.04
N LEU A 52 15.78 -7.18 -4.31
CA LEU A 52 15.38 -8.08 -5.39
C LEU A 52 15.94 -9.50 -5.17
N GLU A 53 17.21 -9.65 -4.75
CA GLU A 53 17.78 -10.94 -4.42
C GLU A 53 17.04 -11.62 -3.28
N SER A 54 16.63 -10.88 -2.25
CA SER A 54 15.84 -11.40 -1.12
C SER A 54 14.46 -11.93 -1.54
N GLN A 55 13.87 -11.34 -2.58
CA GLN A 55 12.61 -11.77 -3.18
C GLN A 55 12.78 -12.86 -4.24
N GLY A 56 14.02 -13.23 -4.58
CA GLY A 56 14.32 -14.18 -5.66
C GLY A 56 13.97 -13.65 -7.05
N MET A 57 13.99 -12.35 -7.21
CA MET A 57 13.53 -11.61 -8.39
C MET A 57 14.73 -11.03 -9.15
N THR A 58 14.70 -11.08 -10.47
CA THR A 58 15.67 -10.39 -11.32
C THR A 58 15.23 -8.96 -11.62
N GLU A 59 16.14 -8.12 -12.11
CA GLU A 59 15.78 -6.77 -12.59
C GLU A 59 14.73 -6.80 -13.72
N GLU A 60 14.79 -7.83 -14.59
CA GLU A 60 13.83 -8.02 -15.68
C GLU A 60 12.43 -8.40 -15.13
N ASP A 61 12.37 -9.26 -14.11
CA ASP A 61 11.12 -9.62 -13.44
C ASP A 61 10.50 -8.40 -12.75
N TYR A 62 11.30 -7.61 -12.05
CA TYR A 62 10.87 -6.37 -11.41
C TYR A 62 10.34 -5.35 -12.42
N GLU A 63 11.04 -5.16 -13.51
CA GLU A 63 10.61 -4.25 -14.59
C GLU A 63 9.28 -4.70 -15.22
N SER A 64 9.10 -6.02 -15.39
CA SER A 64 7.85 -6.62 -15.85
C SER A 64 6.71 -6.42 -14.85
N GLU A 65 6.98 -6.58 -13.56
CA GLU A 65 6.01 -6.34 -12.49
C GLU A 65 5.58 -4.86 -12.43
N CYS A 66 6.54 -3.94 -12.52
CA CYS A 66 6.25 -2.51 -12.59
C CYS A 66 5.37 -2.15 -13.79
N GLN A 67 5.60 -2.79 -14.94
CA GLN A 67 4.80 -2.60 -16.14
C GLN A 67 3.37 -3.12 -15.95
N GLN A 68 3.22 -4.33 -15.41
CA GLN A 68 1.91 -4.94 -15.16
C GLN A 68 1.10 -4.13 -14.13
N TYR A 69 1.76 -3.68 -13.06
CA TYR A 69 1.13 -2.79 -12.08
C TYR A 69 0.61 -1.51 -12.73
N ALA A 70 1.45 -0.85 -13.55
CA ALA A 70 1.08 0.39 -14.22
C ALA A 70 -0.11 0.20 -15.16
N GLU A 71 -0.11 -0.86 -15.97
CA GLU A 71 -1.22 -1.19 -16.87
C GLU A 71 -2.51 -1.45 -16.08
N SER A 72 -2.44 -2.23 -14.99
CA SER A 72 -3.59 -2.51 -14.14
C SER A 72 -4.14 -1.24 -13.46
N LYS A 73 -3.27 -0.36 -12.98
CA LYS A 73 -3.66 0.93 -12.38
C LYS A 73 -4.36 1.83 -13.40
N VAL A 74 -3.81 1.93 -14.61
CA VAL A 74 -4.39 2.73 -15.70
C VAL A 74 -5.71 2.13 -16.15
N GLU A 75 -5.81 0.80 -16.29
CA GLU A 75 -7.06 0.12 -16.61
C GLU A 75 -8.16 0.47 -15.62
N GLN A 76 -7.88 0.33 -14.33
CA GLN A 76 -8.81 0.68 -13.27
C GLN A 76 -9.29 2.14 -13.40
N ASN A 77 -8.34 3.08 -13.55
CA ASN A 77 -8.67 4.50 -13.66
C ASN A 77 -9.53 4.81 -14.89
N LEU A 78 -9.26 4.17 -16.03
CA LEU A 78 -10.04 4.34 -17.25
C LEU A 78 -11.47 3.79 -17.12
N ILE A 79 -11.64 2.64 -16.47
CA ILE A 79 -12.96 2.06 -16.19
C ILE A 79 -13.74 2.98 -15.25
N VAL A 80 -13.11 3.41 -14.14
CA VAL A 80 -13.70 4.35 -13.17
C VAL A 80 -14.14 5.63 -13.88
N GLN A 81 -13.26 6.26 -14.66
CA GLN A 81 -13.59 7.48 -15.40
C GLN A 81 -14.74 7.26 -16.39
N GLY A 82 -14.73 6.14 -17.12
CA GLY A 82 -15.79 5.79 -18.06
C GLY A 82 -17.16 5.67 -17.38
N ILE A 83 -17.23 5.07 -16.20
CA ILE A 83 -18.46 4.95 -15.41
C ILE A 83 -18.89 6.32 -14.87
N MET A 84 -17.95 7.09 -14.32
CA MET A 84 -18.25 8.43 -13.82
C MET A 84 -18.84 9.33 -14.90
N ASP A 85 -18.27 9.30 -16.10
CA ASP A 85 -18.73 10.11 -17.23
C ASP A 85 -20.11 9.63 -17.72
N ALA A 86 -20.34 8.32 -17.80
CA ALA A 86 -21.60 7.76 -18.26
C ALA A 86 -22.77 8.04 -17.30
N GLU A 87 -22.51 7.97 -16.01
CA GLU A 87 -23.51 8.08 -14.95
C GLU A 87 -23.59 9.49 -14.34
N GLY A 88 -22.72 10.41 -14.77
CA GLY A 88 -22.67 11.79 -14.27
C GLY A 88 -22.24 11.91 -12.84
N LEU A 89 -21.38 11.00 -12.36
CA LEU A 89 -20.82 11.01 -11.02
C LEU A 89 -19.67 12.02 -10.91
N SER A 90 -19.41 12.50 -9.70
CA SER A 90 -18.34 13.47 -9.45
C SER A 90 -17.73 13.28 -8.07
N ILE A 91 -16.40 13.42 -7.96
CA ILE A 91 -15.71 13.47 -6.66
C ILE A 91 -16.09 14.70 -5.81
N ASN A 92 -16.92 15.59 -6.33
CA ASN A 92 -17.42 16.78 -5.65
C ASN A 92 -18.94 16.75 -5.41
N ASP A 93 -19.61 15.62 -5.67
CA ASP A 93 -21.02 15.47 -5.35
C ASP A 93 -21.26 15.24 -3.83
N GLU A 94 -22.54 15.28 -3.41
CA GLU A 94 -22.91 15.13 -2.01
C GLU A 94 -22.57 13.75 -1.45
N GLU A 95 -22.66 12.71 -2.27
CA GLU A 95 -22.33 11.35 -1.86
C GLU A 95 -20.83 11.19 -1.65
N THR A 96 -19.99 11.76 -2.51
CA THR A 96 -18.54 11.76 -2.33
C THR A 96 -18.12 12.57 -1.10
N GLN A 97 -18.87 13.61 -0.73
CA GLN A 97 -18.56 14.33 0.52
C GLN A 97 -18.69 13.42 1.75
N LYS A 98 -19.69 12.54 1.77
CA LYS A 98 -19.82 11.52 2.85
C LYS A 98 -18.66 10.53 2.83
N LEU A 99 -18.21 10.10 1.64
CA LEU A 99 -17.05 9.23 1.52
C LEU A 99 -15.77 9.89 2.04
N LYS A 100 -15.59 11.19 1.80
CA LYS A 100 -14.46 11.94 2.37
C LYS A 100 -14.48 11.94 3.90
N ASP A 101 -15.65 12.15 4.48
CA ASP A 101 -15.82 12.16 5.94
C ASP A 101 -15.54 10.74 6.51
N ASP A 102 -16.02 9.69 5.86
CA ASP A 102 -15.79 8.29 6.24
C ASP A 102 -14.28 7.94 6.16
N LEU A 103 -13.59 8.34 5.08
CA LEU A 103 -12.15 8.11 4.91
C LEU A 103 -11.29 8.82 5.97
N ILE A 104 -11.61 10.08 6.27
CA ILE A 104 -10.92 10.86 7.30
C ILE A 104 -11.04 10.14 8.64
N GLU A 105 -12.22 9.65 8.99
CA GLU A 105 -12.47 8.93 10.24
C GLU A 105 -11.72 7.59 10.27
N GLU A 106 -11.79 6.82 9.19
CA GLU A 106 -11.17 5.49 9.09
C GLU A 106 -9.65 5.54 9.20
N TYR A 107 -9.01 6.49 8.52
CA TYR A 107 -7.56 6.62 8.50
C TYR A 107 -7.00 7.56 9.57
N GLY A 108 -7.88 8.19 10.36
CA GLY A 108 -7.49 9.02 11.50
C GLY A 108 -6.87 10.36 11.13
N PHE A 109 -7.19 10.90 9.95
CA PHE A 109 -6.77 12.24 9.53
C PHE A 109 -7.69 13.31 10.12
N ALA A 110 -7.15 14.52 10.33
CA ALA A 110 -7.97 15.64 10.79
C ALA A 110 -8.80 16.27 9.63
N SER A 111 -8.37 16.10 8.40
CA SER A 111 -9.05 16.62 7.20
C SER A 111 -8.60 15.93 5.93
N ILE A 112 -9.39 16.11 4.86
CA ILE A 112 -8.99 15.64 3.51
C ILE A 112 -7.74 16.35 2.99
N ASP A 113 -7.52 17.61 3.40
CA ASP A 113 -6.32 18.36 3.02
C ASP A 113 -5.06 17.74 3.62
N GLU A 114 -5.11 17.27 4.87
CA GLU A 114 -4.01 16.56 5.51
C GLU A 114 -3.72 15.21 4.80
N MET A 115 -4.77 14.51 4.39
CA MET A 115 -4.64 13.28 3.60
C MET A 115 -3.98 13.56 2.23
N ILE A 116 -4.38 14.66 1.57
CA ILE A 116 -3.78 15.12 0.31
C ILE A 116 -2.30 15.52 0.50
N GLU A 117 -1.96 16.18 1.60
CA GLU A 117 -0.56 16.50 1.92
C GLU A 117 0.29 15.25 2.13
N THR A 118 -0.32 14.17 2.64
CA THR A 118 0.39 12.90 2.92
C THR A 118 0.54 12.04 1.67
N TYR A 119 -0.54 11.84 0.90
CA TYR A 119 -0.58 10.88 -0.20
C TYR A 119 -0.54 11.52 -1.60
N GLY A 120 -0.74 12.84 -1.68
CA GLY A 120 -0.88 13.55 -2.94
C GLY A 120 -2.32 13.67 -3.43
N GLU A 121 -2.63 14.79 -4.10
CA GLU A 121 -3.97 15.11 -4.58
C GLU A 121 -4.49 14.08 -5.60
N GLN A 122 -3.62 13.62 -6.49
CA GLN A 122 -4.00 12.66 -7.52
C GLN A 122 -4.44 11.33 -6.90
N GLU A 123 -3.65 10.77 -6.00
CA GLU A 123 -3.93 9.47 -5.37
C GLU A 123 -5.21 9.51 -4.53
N VAL A 124 -5.41 10.58 -3.78
CA VAL A 124 -6.65 10.77 -2.99
C VAL A 124 -7.86 10.91 -3.89
N ASN A 125 -7.76 11.66 -4.99
CA ASN A 125 -8.87 11.83 -5.93
C ASN A 125 -9.20 10.54 -6.69
N GLU A 126 -8.20 9.75 -7.08
CA GLU A 126 -8.39 8.42 -7.71
C GLU A 126 -9.08 7.45 -6.75
N SER A 127 -8.65 7.42 -5.49
CA SER A 127 -9.29 6.61 -4.45
C SER A 127 -10.75 7.00 -4.20
N LEU A 128 -11.03 8.31 -4.11
CA LEU A 128 -12.40 8.82 -3.98
C LEU A 128 -13.27 8.48 -5.18
N ALA A 129 -12.71 8.56 -6.39
CA ALA A 129 -13.42 8.21 -7.63
C ALA A 129 -13.78 6.72 -7.65
N LEU A 130 -12.84 5.85 -7.28
CA LEU A 130 -13.07 4.41 -7.19
C LEU A 130 -14.18 4.10 -6.16
N LEU A 131 -14.05 4.60 -4.93
CA LEU A 131 -15.05 4.39 -3.89
C LEU A 131 -16.43 4.91 -4.28
N ARG A 132 -16.49 6.05 -5.00
CA ARG A 132 -17.76 6.60 -5.50
C ARG A 132 -18.41 5.68 -6.54
N VAL A 133 -17.61 5.11 -7.42
CA VAL A 133 -18.07 4.15 -8.43
C VAL A 133 -18.48 2.83 -7.79
N GLU A 134 -17.70 2.28 -6.89
CA GLU A 134 -18.03 1.05 -6.16
C GLU A 134 -19.36 1.19 -5.42
N ARG A 135 -19.57 2.30 -4.70
CA ARG A 135 -20.84 2.60 -4.02
C ARG A 135 -21.98 2.65 -5.02
N PHE A 136 -21.82 3.36 -6.14
CA PHE A 136 -22.83 3.44 -7.19
C PHE A 136 -23.16 2.05 -7.75
N ILE A 137 -22.18 1.22 -8.02
CA ILE A 137 -22.40 -0.15 -8.52
C ILE A 137 -23.25 -0.94 -7.54
N VAL A 138 -22.88 -0.98 -6.27
CA VAL A 138 -23.60 -1.74 -5.24
C VAL A 138 -25.02 -1.23 -5.03
N GLU A 139 -25.24 0.09 -5.03
CA GLU A 139 -26.58 0.68 -4.89
C GLU A 139 -27.51 0.37 -6.07
N ASN A 140 -26.96 0.11 -7.26
CA ASN A 140 -27.71 -0.18 -8.47
C ASN A 140 -27.66 -1.66 -8.89
N ALA A 141 -26.85 -2.48 -8.25
CA ALA A 141 -26.73 -3.91 -8.52
C ALA A 141 -27.91 -4.69 -7.94
N THR A 142 -28.26 -5.77 -8.63
CA THR A 142 -29.13 -6.79 -8.05
C THR A 142 -28.28 -7.84 -7.36
N VAL A 143 -28.17 -7.74 -6.05
CA VAL A 143 -27.43 -8.73 -5.26
C VAL A 143 -28.23 -10.02 -5.19
N THR A 144 -27.69 -11.11 -5.72
CA THR A 144 -28.25 -12.44 -5.58
C THR A 144 -27.37 -13.23 -4.61
N GLU A 145 -27.89 -13.56 -3.45
CA GLU A 145 -27.21 -14.50 -2.56
C GLU A 145 -27.19 -15.87 -3.25
N VAL A 146 -26.03 -16.28 -3.72
CA VAL A 146 -25.80 -17.66 -4.11
C VAL A 146 -25.59 -18.42 -2.81
N ALA A 147 -26.56 -19.25 -2.43
CA ALA A 147 -26.37 -20.21 -1.34
C ALA A 147 -25.13 -21.03 -1.75
N GLY A 148 -24.03 -20.83 -1.06
CA GLY A 148 -22.83 -21.63 -1.28
C GLY A 148 -23.22 -23.08 -1.08
N ASP A 149 -23.04 -23.91 -2.11
CA ASP A 149 -23.05 -25.34 -2.00
C ASP A 149 -21.92 -25.71 -1.02
N SER A 150 -22.28 -25.78 0.24
CA SER A 150 -21.42 -26.36 1.26
C SER A 150 -21.49 -27.89 1.15
N GLU A 151 -21.15 -28.42 -0.01
CA GLU A 151 -20.90 -29.84 -0.26
C GLU A 151 -19.51 -30.01 -0.89
N ASP A 152 -18.48 -29.52 -0.20
CA ASP A 152 -17.22 -30.21 -0.19
C ASP A 152 -16.91 -30.55 1.26
N ALA A 153 -17.27 -31.79 1.58
CA ALA A 153 -16.81 -32.48 2.75
C ALA A 153 -15.32 -32.24 2.88
N VAL A 154 -14.95 -31.53 3.92
CA VAL A 154 -13.60 -31.57 4.43
C VAL A 154 -13.29 -33.03 4.69
N ASP A 155 -12.51 -33.63 3.80
CA ASP A 155 -11.72 -34.81 4.11
C ASP A 155 -10.87 -34.39 5.34
N GLU A 156 -11.18 -35.00 6.46
CA GLU A 156 -10.38 -34.90 7.67
C GLU A 156 -9.03 -35.58 7.41
N GLY A 157 -8.13 -34.85 6.79
CA GLY A 157 -6.71 -35.13 6.66
C GLY A 157 -5.96 -34.14 7.52
N ASP A 158 -5.94 -34.43 8.79
CA ASP A 158 -4.87 -34.33 9.75
C ASP A 158 -3.51 -33.94 9.11
N ASP A 159 -3.17 -32.64 9.18
CA ASP A 159 -1.82 -32.08 9.29
C ASP A 159 -1.91 -30.55 9.34
N LEU A 160 -2.52 -30.01 10.40
CA LEU A 160 -2.17 -28.69 10.86
C LEU A 160 -0.98 -28.89 11.80
N GLU A 161 0.21 -28.79 11.25
CA GLU A 161 1.40 -28.57 12.07
C GLU A 161 1.14 -27.29 12.89
N GLU A 162 1.00 -27.54 14.17
CA GLU A 162 0.92 -26.62 15.27
C GLU A 162 2.07 -25.60 15.11
N TYR A 163 1.73 -24.37 14.72
CA TYR A 163 2.67 -23.27 14.85
C TYR A 163 2.91 -23.06 16.32
N ASP A 164 4.06 -23.58 16.77
CA ASP A 164 4.59 -23.40 18.10
C ASP A 164 4.79 -21.89 18.37
N GLU A 165 3.93 -21.35 19.20
CA GLU A 165 3.92 -19.98 19.72
C GLU A 165 5.04 -19.81 20.80
N SER A 166 6.15 -20.52 20.66
CA SER A 166 7.31 -20.41 21.53
C SER A 166 8.54 -19.86 20.82
N MET A 167 8.42 -18.69 20.18
CA MET A 167 9.56 -17.80 20.12
C MET A 167 9.52 -16.91 21.35
N ASP A 168 9.93 -17.51 22.47
CA ASP A 168 10.42 -16.79 23.62
C ASP A 168 11.52 -15.83 23.12
N ILE A 169 11.20 -14.57 23.05
CA ILE A 169 12.19 -13.51 23.00
C ILE A 169 12.85 -13.55 24.37
N ASP A 170 13.94 -14.30 24.45
CA ASP A 170 14.88 -14.26 25.58
C ASP A 170 15.44 -12.83 25.66
N THR A 171 14.77 -12.00 26.42
CA THR A 171 15.34 -10.77 26.96
C THR A 171 16.29 -11.18 28.07
N GLY A 172 17.49 -11.59 27.67
CA GLY A 172 18.58 -11.83 28.60
C GLY A 172 18.84 -10.58 29.41
N ASP A 173 18.23 -10.58 30.57
CA ASP A 173 18.67 -9.80 31.73
C ASP A 173 19.98 -10.43 32.23
N ASP A 174 21.09 -9.92 31.76
CA ASP A 174 22.40 -10.12 32.39
C ASP A 174 22.84 -8.80 33.01
N THR A 175 22.35 -8.65 34.23
CA THR A 175 22.94 -7.74 35.21
C THR A 175 24.27 -8.31 35.66
N GLU A 176 25.22 -7.40 35.81
CA GLU A 176 26.42 -7.46 36.64
C GLU A 176 27.65 -8.17 36.05
N ASP A 177 28.52 -7.35 35.46
CA ASP A 177 29.93 -7.41 35.90
C ASP A 177 30.54 -6.00 35.94
N ASN A 178 30.77 -5.67 37.18
CA ASN A 178 31.51 -4.57 37.73
C ASN A 178 32.96 -4.65 37.26
N VAL A 179 33.41 -3.72 36.45
CA VAL A 179 34.84 -3.50 36.24
C VAL A 179 35.17 -2.08 36.63
N ASP A 180 35.69 -1.96 37.83
CA ASP A 180 36.49 -0.85 38.29
C ASP A 180 37.60 -0.57 37.27
N ILE A 181 37.65 0.64 36.73
CA ILE A 181 38.87 1.20 36.21
C ILE A 181 39.07 2.56 36.86
N GLU A 182 39.99 2.49 37.81
CA GLU A 182 40.60 3.62 38.49
C GLU A 182 41.18 4.65 37.48
N ASP A 183 40.87 5.86 37.77
CA ASP A 183 41.68 7.06 37.83
C ASP A 183 43.05 7.00 37.13
N ALA A 184 43.20 7.83 36.12
CA ALA A 184 44.47 8.42 35.76
C ALA A 184 44.23 9.85 35.22
N ALA A 185 44.36 10.74 36.19
CA ALA A 185 44.50 12.17 35.98
C ALA A 185 45.84 12.52 35.30
N THR A 186 45.91 13.80 34.92
CA THR A 186 47.08 14.66 34.65
C THR A 186 47.54 14.64 33.19
N GLU A 187 47.85 15.70 32.61
CA GLU A 187 48.18 17.12 32.78
C GLU A 187 48.35 17.72 31.37
N ASP A 188 47.81 18.89 31.19
CA ASP A 188 48.53 20.16 31.01
C ASP A 188 49.49 20.28 29.81
N ALA A 189 49.19 21.18 28.92
CA ALA A 189 50.07 22.22 28.36
C ALA A 189 49.41 23.01 27.25
N THR A 190 48.95 24.16 27.58
CA THR A 190 49.23 25.50 26.99
C THR A 190 50.20 25.49 25.82
N ASP A 191 49.85 26.21 24.73
CA ASP A 191 50.52 27.42 24.29
C ASP A 191 50.29 27.65 22.78
N GLU A 192 49.84 28.76 22.49
CA GLU A 192 50.29 29.99 21.86
C GLU A 192 50.30 30.01 20.32
N VAL A 193 49.44 30.86 19.83
CA VAL A 193 49.60 32.11 19.05
C VAL A 193 50.43 32.07 17.76
N ALA A 194 49.84 32.67 16.78
CA ALA A 194 50.24 33.66 15.77
C ALA A 194 49.90 33.27 14.33
N GLU A 195 49.03 34.07 13.74
CA GLU A 195 49.25 35.12 12.76
C GLU A 195 50.16 34.75 11.56
N GLU A 196 49.52 34.63 10.40
CA GLU A 196 49.64 35.48 9.22
C GLU A 196 48.58 35.15 8.17
#